data_07ba8d5b5a6cb71e765aca3a31b232ce
#
_entry.id   07ba8d5b5a6cb71e765aca3a31b232ce
#
_cell.length_a   1.000
_cell.length_b   1.000
_cell.length_c   1.000
_cell.angle_alpha   90.00
_cell.angle_beta   90.00
_cell.angle_gamma   90.00
#
_symmetry.space_group_name_H-M   'P 1'
#
loop_
_entity.id
_entity.type
_entity.pdbx_description
1 polymer ?
#
loop_
_entity_poly.entity_id
_entity_poly.type
_entity_poly.pdbx_seq_one_letter_code
_entity_poly.pdbx_strand_id
1 'polypeptide(L)'
;KEGFKVMVYCNDDPLMAKRLEDVGAVAIMPLAAPIGSGLGIQNKINIQIIRKQTKLPLIIDAGLGQASDATIAMELGCDGVLVNTAIAEAKNPILMAEAMKFAVISGRKSYLSIRMKKNFFGSPSSPKKGVI
;
A
#
# COMPACT_ATOMS: atom_id res chain seq x y z
N LYS A 1 -27.46 -10.73 -7.45
CA LYS A 1 -28.75 -10.35 -6.83
C LYS A 1 -29.00 -11.11 -5.52
N GLU A 2 -28.01 -11.85 -5.06
CA GLU A 2 -27.99 -12.69 -3.85
C GLU A 2 -27.62 -11.93 -2.58
N GLY A 3 -27.42 -10.61 -2.64
CA GLY A 3 -27.08 -9.76 -1.49
C GLY A 3 -25.60 -9.82 -1.06
N PHE A 4 -24.72 -10.48 -1.79
CA PHE A 4 -23.30 -10.53 -1.48
C PHE A 4 -22.62 -9.15 -1.64
N LYS A 5 -21.74 -8.82 -0.70
CA LYS A 5 -20.80 -7.71 -0.82
C LYS A 5 -19.54 -8.23 -1.48
N VAL A 6 -19.27 -7.79 -2.70
CA VAL A 6 -18.18 -8.33 -3.53
C VAL A 6 -16.95 -7.44 -3.41
N MET A 7 -15.84 -8.01 -3.00
CA MET A 7 -14.50 -7.44 -3.05
C MET A 7 -13.75 -8.13 -4.18
N VAL A 8 -13.21 -7.36 -5.13
CA VAL A 8 -12.69 -7.90 -6.38
C VAL A 8 -11.19 -7.71 -6.47
N TYR A 9 -10.49 -8.82 -6.71
CA TYR A 9 -9.10 -8.81 -7.13
C TYR A 9 -8.99 -8.33 -8.59
N CYS A 10 -8.02 -7.45 -8.86
CA CYS A 10 -7.77 -6.91 -10.19
C CYS A 10 -6.29 -6.60 -10.42
N ASN A 11 -5.94 -6.27 -11.65
CA ASN A 11 -4.66 -5.66 -11.94
C ASN A 11 -4.61 -4.20 -11.40
N ASP A 12 -3.45 -3.58 -11.49
CA ASP A 12 -3.20 -2.20 -11.05
C ASP A 12 -3.61 -1.13 -12.09
N ASP A 13 -4.58 -1.47 -12.95
CA ASP A 13 -5.13 -0.53 -13.93
C ASP A 13 -6.19 0.38 -13.31
N PRO A 14 -5.98 1.71 -13.29
CA PRO A 14 -6.95 2.66 -12.75
C PRO A 14 -8.31 2.65 -13.44
N LEU A 15 -8.35 2.36 -14.75
CA LEU A 15 -9.61 2.29 -15.50
C LEU A 15 -10.42 1.06 -15.10
N MET A 16 -9.75 -0.09 -14.91
CA MET A 16 -10.40 -1.29 -14.41
C MET A 16 -10.92 -1.09 -12.99
N ALA A 17 -10.11 -0.51 -12.11
CA ALA A 17 -10.52 -0.20 -10.74
C ALA A 17 -11.80 0.67 -10.71
N LYS A 18 -11.87 1.69 -11.56
CA LYS A 18 -13.07 2.54 -11.68
C LYS A 18 -14.28 1.77 -12.17
N ARG A 19 -14.13 0.92 -13.19
CA ARG A 19 -15.23 0.06 -13.70
C ARG A 19 -15.77 -0.88 -12.63
N LEU A 20 -14.89 -1.46 -11.80
CA LEU A 20 -15.31 -2.34 -10.70
C LEU A 20 -16.13 -1.59 -9.64
N GLU A 21 -15.74 -0.35 -9.30
CA GLU A 21 -16.53 0.52 -8.43
C GLU A 21 -17.91 0.80 -9.05
N ASP A 22 -17.95 1.16 -10.33
CA ASP A 22 -19.19 1.52 -11.04
C ASP A 22 -20.18 0.34 -11.15
N VAL A 23 -19.72 -0.90 -11.19
CA VAL A 23 -20.58 -2.10 -11.18
C VAL A 23 -20.93 -2.60 -9.77
N GLY A 24 -20.49 -1.88 -8.71
CA GLY A 24 -20.95 -2.11 -7.35
C GLY A 24 -20.01 -2.96 -6.48
N ALA A 25 -18.73 -3.06 -6.80
CA ALA A 25 -17.76 -3.61 -5.87
C ALA A 25 -17.75 -2.78 -4.57
N VAL A 26 -17.55 -3.43 -3.42
CA VAL A 26 -17.52 -2.75 -2.11
C VAL A 26 -16.09 -2.46 -1.64
N ALA A 27 -15.09 -3.00 -2.31
CA ALA A 27 -13.68 -2.72 -2.12
C ALA A 27 -12.93 -3.05 -3.42
N ILE A 28 -11.82 -2.36 -3.65
CA ILE A 28 -10.93 -2.58 -4.80
C ILE A 28 -9.63 -3.20 -4.29
N MET A 29 -9.18 -4.25 -4.98
CA MET A 29 -8.06 -5.05 -4.51
C MET A 29 -7.03 -5.27 -5.64
N PRO A 30 -6.23 -4.24 -5.99
CA PRO A 30 -5.24 -4.35 -7.05
C PRO A 30 -4.01 -5.12 -6.58
N LEU A 31 -3.40 -5.86 -7.50
CA LEU A 31 -2.11 -6.50 -7.27
C LEU A 31 -0.98 -5.46 -7.17
N ALA A 32 0.04 -5.77 -6.37
CA ALA A 32 1.33 -5.05 -6.35
C ALA A 32 2.25 -5.55 -7.46
N ALA A 33 2.27 -6.88 -7.64
CA ALA A 33 3.04 -7.64 -8.63
C ALA A 33 2.36 -9.02 -8.82
N PRO A 34 2.81 -9.85 -9.77
CA PRO A 34 2.24 -11.19 -9.96
C PRO A 34 2.22 -12.01 -8.66
N ILE A 35 1.17 -12.80 -8.48
CA ILE A 35 0.98 -13.65 -7.29
C ILE A 35 2.22 -14.51 -7.04
N GLY A 36 2.73 -14.51 -5.80
CA GLY A 36 3.89 -15.30 -5.40
C GLY A 36 5.24 -14.75 -5.87
N SER A 37 5.27 -13.60 -6.57
CA SER A 37 6.53 -13.04 -7.09
C SER A 37 7.41 -12.38 -6.02
N GLY A 38 6.80 -11.83 -4.96
CA GLY A 38 7.55 -11.10 -3.92
C GLY A 38 8.26 -9.83 -4.41
N LEU A 39 7.88 -9.30 -5.58
CA LEU A 39 8.55 -8.16 -6.22
C LEU A 39 8.17 -6.80 -5.61
N GLY A 40 7.17 -6.76 -4.74
CA GLY A 40 6.65 -5.52 -4.17
C GLY A 40 5.83 -4.69 -5.17
N ILE A 41 5.50 -3.45 -4.79
CA ILE A 41 4.67 -2.58 -5.63
C ILE A 41 5.47 -2.06 -6.82
N GLN A 42 5.16 -2.56 -8.01
CA GLN A 42 5.86 -2.21 -9.25
C GLN A 42 5.43 -0.85 -9.79
N ASN A 43 4.16 -0.51 -9.69
CA ASN A 43 3.63 0.75 -10.21
C ASN A 43 2.93 1.58 -9.12
N LYS A 44 3.71 2.31 -8.35
CA LYS A 44 3.21 3.19 -7.28
C LYS A 44 2.30 4.30 -7.80
N ILE A 45 2.52 4.75 -9.04
CA ILE A 45 1.73 5.83 -9.65
C ILE A 45 0.30 5.36 -9.92
N ASN A 46 0.12 4.17 -10.47
CA ASN A 46 -1.21 3.61 -10.70
C ASN A 46 -1.97 3.45 -9.38
N ILE A 47 -1.33 2.95 -8.33
CA ILE A 47 -1.95 2.82 -7.00
C ILE A 47 -2.40 4.19 -6.46
N GLN A 48 -1.57 5.24 -6.64
CA GLN A 48 -1.95 6.60 -6.23
C GLN A 48 -3.12 7.15 -7.05
N ILE A 49 -3.18 6.86 -8.35
CA ILE A 49 -4.30 7.26 -9.21
C ILE A 49 -5.58 6.56 -8.74
N ILE A 50 -5.53 5.24 -8.54
CA ILE A 50 -6.66 4.45 -8.01
C ILE A 50 -7.13 5.05 -6.68
N ARG A 51 -6.21 5.33 -5.74
CA ARG A 51 -6.56 5.92 -4.43
C ARG A 51 -7.28 7.27 -4.56
N LYS A 52 -6.88 8.10 -5.51
CA LYS A 52 -7.52 9.40 -5.74
C LYS A 52 -8.90 9.30 -6.39
N GLN A 53 -9.13 8.25 -7.19
CA GLN A 53 -10.36 8.07 -7.95
C GLN A 53 -11.46 7.38 -7.14
N THR A 54 -11.09 6.47 -6.23
CA THR A 54 -12.06 5.70 -5.45
C THR A 54 -12.20 6.17 -4.02
N LYS A 55 -13.42 6.10 -3.49
CA LYS A 55 -13.71 6.25 -2.05
C LYS A 55 -13.85 4.91 -1.34
N LEU A 56 -13.86 3.82 -2.10
CA LEU A 56 -13.94 2.48 -1.55
C LEU A 56 -12.65 2.09 -0.82
N PRO A 57 -12.71 1.14 0.10
CA PRO A 57 -11.52 0.52 0.67
C PRO A 57 -10.59 0.00 -0.45
N LEU A 58 -9.31 0.37 -0.36
CA LEU A 58 -8.27 -0.03 -1.30
C LEU A 58 -7.29 -0.95 -0.59
N ILE A 59 -7.22 -2.19 -1.02
CA ILE A 59 -6.41 -3.23 -0.38
C ILE A 59 -5.39 -3.73 -1.41
N ILE A 60 -4.10 -3.64 -1.10
CA ILE A 60 -3.09 -4.21 -1.98
C ILE A 60 -3.01 -5.70 -1.73
N ASP A 61 -3.20 -6.48 -2.80
CA ASP A 61 -3.12 -7.94 -2.80
C ASP A 61 -2.03 -8.38 -3.77
N ALA A 62 -1.42 -9.53 -3.48
CA ALA A 62 -0.42 -10.21 -4.30
C ALA A 62 0.91 -9.46 -4.51
N GLY A 63 1.97 -10.23 -4.63
CA GLY A 63 3.31 -9.76 -5.00
C GLY A 63 4.07 -9.03 -3.90
N LEU A 64 3.51 -8.87 -2.69
CA LEU A 64 4.25 -8.36 -1.54
C LEU A 64 5.26 -9.42 -1.07
N GLY A 65 6.53 -9.03 -0.88
CA GLY A 65 7.62 -9.93 -0.51
C GLY A 65 8.19 -9.71 0.88
N GLN A 66 8.06 -8.51 1.41
CA GLN A 66 8.66 -8.14 2.69
C GLN A 66 7.91 -6.98 3.37
N ALA A 67 8.26 -6.71 4.62
CA ALA A 67 7.61 -5.70 5.46
C ALA A 67 7.63 -4.29 4.84
N SER A 68 8.71 -3.89 4.17
CA SER A 68 8.78 -2.57 3.51
C SER A 68 7.74 -2.40 2.40
N ASP A 69 7.34 -3.48 1.71
CA ASP A 69 6.30 -3.39 0.68
C ASP A 69 4.94 -3.05 1.30
N ALA A 70 4.62 -3.65 2.44
CA ALA A 70 3.43 -3.33 3.21
C ALA A 70 3.46 -1.88 3.73
N THR A 71 4.61 -1.41 4.23
CA THR A 71 4.78 -0.01 4.63
C THR A 71 4.50 0.94 3.47
N ILE A 72 5.08 0.67 2.29
CA ILE A 72 4.88 1.48 1.08
C ILE A 72 3.41 1.51 0.68
N ALA A 73 2.71 0.37 0.68
CA ALA A 73 1.28 0.30 0.39
C ALA A 73 0.47 1.24 1.29
N MET A 74 0.73 1.18 2.59
CA MET A 74 0.04 2.02 3.57
C MET A 74 0.40 3.51 3.43
N GLU A 75 1.66 3.85 3.10
CA GLU A 75 2.10 5.23 2.83
C GLU A 75 1.49 5.80 1.55
N LEU A 76 1.14 4.97 0.56
CA LEU A 76 0.39 5.37 -0.63
C LEU A 76 -1.09 5.68 -0.34
N GLY A 77 -1.56 5.41 0.88
CA GLY A 77 -2.92 5.68 1.31
C GLY A 77 -3.87 4.50 1.14
N CYS A 78 -3.34 3.30 0.93
CA CYS A 78 -4.16 2.09 0.94
C CYS A 78 -4.72 1.82 2.35
N ASP A 79 -5.87 1.16 2.39
CA ASP A 79 -6.58 0.88 3.65
C ASP A 79 -6.10 -0.44 4.29
N GLY A 80 -5.45 -1.29 3.51
CA GLY A 80 -4.89 -2.55 3.98
C GLY A 80 -4.02 -3.25 2.96
N VAL A 81 -3.44 -4.36 3.40
CA VAL A 81 -2.72 -5.31 2.55
C VAL A 81 -3.22 -6.72 2.83
N LEU A 82 -3.21 -7.57 1.82
CA LEU A 82 -3.46 -9.00 1.93
C LEU A 82 -2.14 -9.73 1.64
N VAL A 83 -1.66 -10.51 2.59
CA VAL A 83 -0.34 -11.14 2.54
C VAL A 83 -0.46 -12.61 2.93
N ASN A 84 0.10 -13.49 2.11
CA ASN A 84 0.18 -14.92 2.38
C ASN A 84 1.62 -15.42 2.18
N THR A 85 2.05 -15.59 0.94
CA THR A 85 3.30 -16.24 0.53
C THR A 85 4.53 -15.64 1.22
N ALA A 86 4.61 -14.32 1.32
CA ALA A 86 5.74 -13.64 1.97
C ALA A 86 5.92 -14.06 3.45
N ILE A 87 4.83 -14.42 4.13
CA ILE A 87 4.87 -14.93 5.49
C ILE A 87 5.16 -16.45 5.48
N ALA A 88 4.40 -17.20 4.68
CA ALA A 88 4.46 -18.66 4.68
C ALA A 88 5.82 -19.21 4.24
N GLU A 89 6.48 -18.57 3.25
CA GLU A 89 7.79 -18.98 2.71
C GLU A 89 8.97 -18.31 3.40
N ALA A 90 8.76 -17.43 4.38
CA ALA A 90 9.85 -16.87 5.15
C ALA A 90 10.58 -17.96 5.97
N LYS A 91 11.90 -17.84 6.12
CA LYS A 91 12.65 -18.73 7.00
C LYS A 91 12.13 -18.75 8.44
N ASN A 92 11.56 -17.65 8.90
CA ASN A 92 10.87 -17.52 10.17
C ASN A 92 9.51 -16.84 9.95
N PRO A 93 8.44 -17.61 9.70
CA PRO A 93 7.12 -17.07 9.40
C PRO A 93 6.53 -16.22 10.54
N ILE A 94 6.79 -16.60 11.80
CA ILE A 94 6.30 -15.86 12.98
C ILE A 94 6.92 -14.47 13.02
N LEU A 95 8.23 -14.38 12.86
CA LEU A 95 8.94 -13.10 12.83
C LEU A 95 8.52 -12.24 11.64
N MET A 96 8.29 -12.85 10.47
CA MET A 96 7.80 -12.12 9.30
C MET A 96 6.38 -11.61 9.50
N ALA A 97 5.50 -12.39 10.10
CA ALA A 97 4.14 -11.94 10.44
C ALA A 97 4.15 -10.73 11.39
N GLU A 98 5.02 -10.78 12.40
CA GLU A 98 5.21 -9.65 13.33
C GLU A 98 5.75 -8.41 12.59
N ALA A 99 6.75 -8.58 11.73
CA ALA A 99 7.30 -7.50 10.90
C ALA A 99 6.23 -6.88 9.99
N MET A 100 5.39 -7.69 9.34
CA MET A 100 4.27 -7.22 8.51
C MET A 100 3.26 -6.42 9.33
N LYS A 101 2.91 -6.87 10.54
CA LYS A 101 2.03 -6.13 11.45
C LYS A 101 2.57 -4.74 11.75
N PHE A 102 3.84 -4.64 12.13
CA PHE A 102 4.46 -3.34 12.42
C PHE A 102 4.60 -2.47 11.18
N ALA A 103 4.88 -3.05 10.02
CA ALA A 103 4.95 -2.35 8.74
C ALA A 103 3.63 -1.65 8.39
N VAL A 104 2.50 -2.36 8.53
CA VAL A 104 1.16 -1.80 8.29
C VAL A 104 0.88 -0.65 9.27
N ILE A 105 1.15 -0.85 10.56
CA ILE A 105 0.94 0.19 11.59
C ILE A 105 1.80 1.42 11.31
N SER A 106 3.10 1.21 11.01
CA SER A 106 4.04 2.28 10.74
C SER A 106 3.66 3.07 9.49
N GLY A 107 3.40 2.37 8.38
CA GLY A 107 3.00 3.00 7.12
C GLY A 107 1.70 3.80 7.25
N ARG A 108 0.71 3.27 7.98
CA ARG A 108 -0.53 4.01 8.24
C ARG A 108 -0.31 5.28 9.07
N LYS A 109 0.49 5.21 10.12
CA LYS A 109 0.84 6.39 10.91
C LYS A 109 1.62 7.41 10.09
N SER A 110 2.58 6.97 9.26
CA SER A 110 3.32 7.82 8.34
C SER A 110 2.39 8.57 7.37
N TYR A 111 1.45 7.85 6.76
CA TYR A 111 0.45 8.46 5.87
C TYR A 111 -0.41 9.52 6.58
N LEU A 112 -0.93 9.20 7.76
CA LEU A 112 -1.78 10.11 8.55
C LEU A 112 -1.02 11.34 9.08
N SER A 113 0.28 11.21 9.33
CA SER A 113 1.14 12.31 9.79
C SER A 113 1.46 13.32 8.71
N ILE A 114 1.12 13.03 7.48
CA ILE A 114 1.44 13.80 6.28
C ILE A 114 2.96 13.98 6.11
N ARG A 115 3.47 13.53 5.00
CA ARG A 115 4.88 13.61 4.68
C ARG A 115 5.38 15.06 4.63
N MET A 116 6.57 15.33 5.18
CA MET A 116 7.24 16.61 4.97
C MET A 116 7.43 16.92 3.48
N LYS A 117 7.41 18.20 3.13
CA LYS A 117 7.63 18.66 1.76
C LYS A 117 9.00 18.23 1.25
N LYS A 118 9.05 17.70 0.03
CA LYS A 118 10.33 17.40 -0.63
C LYS A 118 11.02 18.71 -1.00
N ASN A 119 12.26 18.86 -0.58
CA ASN A 119 13.14 19.96 -1.00
C ASN A 119 14.23 19.40 -1.91
N PHE A 120 14.54 20.10 -2.98
CA PHE A 120 15.59 19.70 -3.92
C PHE A 120 16.98 19.92 -3.32
N PHE A 121 17.13 20.97 -2.51
CA PHE A 121 18.37 21.31 -1.83
C PHE A 121 18.25 21.02 -0.34
N GLY A 122 19.38 20.61 0.27
CA GLY A 122 19.48 20.43 1.70
C GLY A 122 19.20 21.75 2.44
N SER A 123 18.52 21.65 3.57
CA SER A 123 18.29 22.76 4.49
C SER A 123 18.75 22.32 5.88
N PRO A 124 19.60 23.11 6.57
CA PRO A 124 20.04 22.72 7.91
C PRO A 124 18.86 22.65 8.88
N SER A 125 18.83 21.59 9.68
CA SER A 125 17.82 21.42 10.74
C SER A 125 18.12 22.22 12.00
N SER A 126 19.36 22.67 12.16
CA SER A 126 19.79 23.51 13.30
C SER A 126 19.50 24.99 13.05
N PRO A 127 19.16 25.76 14.09
CA PRO A 127 19.00 27.21 13.99
C PRO A 127 20.25 27.87 13.42
N LYS A 128 20.10 28.72 12.41
CA LYS A 128 21.24 29.47 11.83
C LYS A 128 21.74 30.59 12.73
N LYS A 129 20.98 31.03 13.75
CA LYS A 129 21.38 32.05 14.72
C LYS A 129 22.22 31.40 15.81
N GLY A 130 23.46 31.85 15.98
CA GLY A 130 24.40 31.38 17.00
C GLY A 130 25.48 30.43 16.50
N VAL A 131 25.59 30.22 15.22
CA VAL A 131 26.76 29.57 14.60
C VAL A 131 27.72 30.67 14.20
N ILE A 132 28.88 30.73 14.92
CA ILE A 132 30.00 31.63 14.61
C ILE A 132 30.67 31.15 13.33
#